data_45ea8cc508617ce71d7c2e529fbe679d
#
_entry.id   45ea8cc508617ce71d7c2e529fbe679d
#
_cell.length_a   1.000
_cell.length_b   1.000
_cell.length_c   1.000
_cell.angle_alpha   90.00
_cell.angle_beta   90.00
_cell.angle_gamma   90.00
#
_symmetry.space_group_name_H-M   'P 1'
#
loop_
_entity.id
_entity.type
_entity.pdbx_description
1 polymer ?
#
loop_
_entity_poly.entity_id
_entity_poly.type
_entity_poly.pdbx_seq_one_letter_code
_entity_poly.pdbx_strand_id
1 'polypeptide(L)'
;VKRASAGRGTRRAVWLAAGAAVCGAMLATPAWSQSFTDRFKSLFGGGASEPAPTISNGPIAESDLTCPPVTIRAGAATYAIGLPGKEAAGNDLRYQVVIGRTARECNLNSGMITAHIGIQGRVIAGPAGAPGTVEVPIRVAVVQDGVSPKTVFTKAYRTAVNMGSDGSVPFSLVTEDVVYPAPSADVNDAYVFYIGFDPQALKPEPKSRRKK
;
A
#
# COMPACT_ATOMS: atom_id res chain seq x y z
N VAL A 1 2.81 -27.93 61.38
CA VAL A 1 3.86 -28.89 61.74
C VAL A 1 4.91 -28.90 60.61
N LYS A 2 6.11 -28.29 60.95
CA LYS A 2 7.49 -28.70 60.63
C LYS A 2 7.81 -29.04 59.15
N ARG A 3 8.80 -28.56 58.56
CA ARG A 3 10.24 -28.12 58.58
C ARG A 3 10.75 -28.20 57.16
N ALA A 4 11.36 -27.22 56.57
CA ALA A 4 12.77 -26.82 56.60
C ALA A 4 13.75 -27.86 56.04
N SER A 5 14.48 -27.48 54.96
CA SER A 5 15.91 -27.79 54.74
C SER A 5 16.32 -27.10 53.42
N ALA A 6 17.10 -26.20 53.33
CA ALA A 6 18.47 -25.72 53.30
C ALA A 6 19.42 -26.68 52.59
N GLY A 7 20.03 -26.25 51.50
CA GLY A 7 21.13 -26.90 50.80
C GLY A 7 21.98 -25.87 50.04
N ARG A 8 23.03 -25.40 50.71
CA ARG A 8 24.15 -24.60 50.18
C ARG A 8 25.11 -25.47 49.41
N GLY A 9 25.66 -25.03 48.32
CA GLY A 9 26.73 -25.70 47.61
C GLY A 9 27.48 -24.82 46.64
N THR A 10 28.44 -24.09 47.14
CA THR A 10 29.52 -23.41 46.43
C THR A 10 30.43 -24.41 45.75
N ARG A 11 30.89 -24.16 44.52
CA ARG A 11 32.29 -24.37 44.13
C ARG A 11 32.65 -23.66 42.82
N ARG A 12 33.67 -22.83 42.95
CA ARG A 12 34.46 -22.17 41.90
C ARG A 12 35.25 -23.23 41.10
N ALA A 13 35.36 -23.06 39.80
CA ALA A 13 36.53 -23.49 39.06
C ALA A 13 36.75 -22.54 37.88
N VAL A 14 37.85 -21.84 37.96
CA VAL A 14 38.47 -21.03 36.90
C VAL A 14 39.22 -22.01 36.00
N TRP A 15 39.03 -21.89 34.66
CA TRP A 15 40.02 -22.37 33.70
C TRP A 15 40.14 -21.36 32.56
N LEU A 16 41.31 -20.75 32.55
CA LEU A 16 41.88 -20.02 31.42
C LEU A 16 42.43 -21.06 30.43
N ALA A 17 42.09 -20.95 29.17
CA ALA A 17 42.95 -21.40 28.10
C ALA A 17 42.66 -20.61 26.81
N ALA A 18 43.73 -20.00 26.31
CA ALA A 18 43.85 -19.28 25.06
C ALA A 18 43.81 -20.24 23.87
N GLY A 19 43.34 -19.78 22.71
CA GLY A 19 43.48 -20.56 21.48
C GLY A 19 42.86 -19.95 20.26
N ALA A 20 43.68 -19.25 19.48
CA ALA A 20 43.74 -19.16 18.03
C ALA A 20 42.53 -18.58 17.22
N ALA A 21 42.83 -17.44 16.64
CA ALA A 21 42.15 -16.80 15.49
C ALA A 21 42.08 -17.78 14.28
N VAL A 22 40.88 -17.92 13.69
CA VAL A 22 40.71 -18.30 12.29
C VAL A 22 39.78 -17.25 11.66
N CYS A 23 40.39 -16.35 10.88
CA CYS A 23 39.67 -15.48 9.94
C CYS A 23 39.02 -16.32 8.85
N GLY A 24 37.72 -16.55 8.96
CA GLY A 24 36.85 -17.03 7.90
C GLY A 24 36.08 -15.85 7.35
N ALA A 25 36.58 -15.24 6.28
CA ALA A 25 35.85 -14.24 5.50
C ALA A 25 34.67 -14.96 4.79
N MET A 26 33.51 -15.00 5.42
CA MET A 26 32.27 -15.31 4.73
C MET A 26 31.82 -14.05 4.01
N LEU A 27 31.97 -14.07 2.69
CA LEU A 27 31.33 -13.14 1.78
C LEU A 27 29.80 -13.31 1.92
N ALA A 28 29.19 -12.54 2.82
CA ALA A 28 27.77 -12.40 2.89
C ALA A 28 27.33 -11.57 1.68
N THR A 29 26.79 -12.21 0.66
CA THR A 29 26.05 -11.56 -0.39
C THR A 29 24.84 -10.86 0.26
N PRO A 30 24.69 -9.54 0.12
CA PRO A 30 23.46 -8.89 0.58
C PRO A 30 22.30 -9.40 -0.29
N ALA A 31 21.44 -10.23 0.27
CA ALA A 31 20.14 -10.49 -0.30
C ALA A 31 19.39 -9.15 -0.32
N TRP A 32 19.16 -8.61 -1.48
CA TRP A 32 18.35 -7.42 -1.71
C TRP A 32 16.86 -7.78 -1.49
N SER A 33 16.50 -8.02 -0.24
CA SER A 33 15.13 -7.91 0.21
C SER A 33 14.84 -6.42 0.36
N GLN A 34 14.59 -5.73 -0.74
CA GLN A 34 13.96 -4.42 -0.63
C GLN A 34 12.55 -4.65 -0.08
N SER A 35 12.43 -4.48 1.21
CA SER A 35 11.19 -4.63 1.94
C SER A 35 10.16 -3.67 1.31
N PHE A 36 8.96 -4.17 1.09
CA PHE A 36 7.79 -3.41 0.67
C PHE A 36 7.59 -2.11 1.48
N THR A 37 8.02 -2.13 2.75
CA THR A 37 8.06 -1.00 3.66
C THR A 37 9.03 0.12 3.24
N ASP A 38 10.16 -0.18 2.60
CA ASP A 38 11.13 0.83 2.19
C ASP A 38 10.64 1.62 0.97
N ARG A 39 9.98 0.93 0.04
CA ARG A 39 9.38 1.56 -1.12
C ARG A 39 8.19 2.43 -0.75
N PHE A 40 7.43 1.99 0.24
CA PHE A 40 6.32 2.77 0.80
C PHE A 40 6.82 4.00 1.56
N LYS A 41 7.89 3.86 2.33
CA LYS A 41 8.52 4.96 3.07
C LYS A 41 9.09 6.03 2.13
N SER A 42 9.58 5.66 0.95
CA SER A 42 10.05 6.60 -0.06
C SER A 42 8.90 7.43 -0.66
N LEU A 43 7.71 6.85 -0.80
CA LEU A 43 6.53 7.55 -1.32
C LEU A 43 5.87 8.51 -0.30
N PHE A 44 5.99 8.23 1.01
CA PHE A 44 5.31 9.00 2.06
C PHE A 44 6.24 9.70 3.07
N GLY A 45 7.53 9.38 3.07
CA GLY A 45 8.47 9.78 4.13
C GLY A 45 9.50 10.85 3.75
N GLY A 46 9.54 11.31 2.52
CA GLY A 46 10.59 12.19 2.04
C GLY A 46 10.17 13.64 1.95
N GLY A 47 10.45 14.43 2.99
CA GLY A 47 10.71 15.86 2.82
C GLY A 47 12.04 16.06 2.12
N ALA A 48 12.15 15.81 0.81
CA ALA A 48 13.26 16.28 0.01
C ALA A 48 12.93 17.69 -0.46
N SER A 49 13.75 18.65 -0.08
CA SER A 49 13.73 20.01 -0.61
C SER A 49 13.75 19.93 -2.13
N GLU A 50 12.74 20.50 -2.75
CA GLU A 50 12.59 20.64 -4.19
C GLU A 50 13.78 21.48 -4.71
N PRO A 51 14.61 20.98 -5.64
CA PRO A 51 15.62 21.84 -6.27
C PRO A 51 14.91 22.89 -7.10
N ALA A 52 15.31 24.14 -6.97
CA ALA A 52 14.82 25.25 -7.75
C ALA A 52 14.87 24.96 -9.27
N PRO A 53 13.88 25.41 -10.06
CA PRO A 53 13.81 25.10 -11.48
C PRO A 53 15.00 25.75 -12.20
N THR A 54 15.92 24.91 -12.69
CA THR A 54 16.96 25.34 -13.61
C THR A 54 16.33 25.42 -14.99
N ILE A 55 16.21 26.62 -15.53
CA ILE A 55 15.78 26.84 -16.94
C ILE A 55 16.91 26.30 -17.81
N SER A 56 16.72 25.11 -18.35
CA SER A 56 17.61 24.50 -19.34
C SER A 56 16.98 24.69 -20.72
N ASN A 57 17.59 25.56 -21.54
CA ASN A 57 17.29 25.67 -22.98
C ASN A 57 17.94 24.51 -23.73
N GLY A 58 17.45 23.29 -23.55
CA GLY A 58 17.81 22.11 -24.31
C GLY A 58 16.62 21.58 -25.12
N PRO A 59 16.84 20.69 -26.12
CA PRO A 59 15.75 20.09 -26.87
C PRO A 59 14.78 19.42 -25.88
N ILE A 60 13.48 19.59 -26.13
CA ILE A 60 12.36 19.14 -25.29
C ILE A 60 12.61 17.69 -24.84
N ALA A 61 13.07 17.53 -23.63
CA ALA A 61 13.22 16.22 -23.00
C ALA A 61 11.82 15.69 -22.67
N GLU A 62 11.65 14.37 -22.68
CA GLU A 62 10.42 13.65 -22.27
C GLU A 62 9.91 14.03 -20.86
N SER A 63 10.48 15.07 -20.24
CA SER A 63 10.24 15.53 -18.87
C SER A 63 9.03 16.44 -18.67
N ASP A 64 8.29 16.81 -19.73
CA ASP A 64 7.15 17.73 -19.61
C ASP A 64 5.82 17.04 -19.29
N LEU A 65 5.79 15.71 -19.18
CA LEU A 65 4.59 14.99 -18.77
C LEU A 65 4.46 15.00 -17.25
N THR A 66 3.50 15.79 -16.77
CA THR A 66 3.17 15.86 -15.34
C THR A 66 2.47 14.57 -14.90
N CYS A 67 2.93 13.95 -13.81
CA CYS A 67 2.26 12.79 -13.21
C CYS A 67 0.83 13.19 -12.75
N PRO A 68 -0.24 12.54 -13.24
CA PRO A 68 -1.62 12.92 -12.94
C PRO A 68 -1.93 12.95 -11.44
N PRO A 69 -2.82 13.85 -10.98
CA PRO A 69 -3.22 13.90 -9.57
C PRO A 69 -4.01 12.65 -9.17
N VAL A 70 -3.91 12.29 -7.87
CA VAL A 70 -4.74 11.23 -7.28
C VAL A 70 -5.97 11.86 -6.65
N THR A 71 -7.14 11.40 -7.05
CA THR A 71 -8.43 11.86 -6.54
C THR A 71 -9.23 10.68 -6.00
N ILE A 72 -9.72 10.80 -4.78
CA ILE A 72 -10.64 9.81 -4.21
C ILE A 72 -12.03 10.08 -4.83
N ARG A 73 -12.61 9.06 -5.46
CA ARG A 73 -13.92 9.19 -6.08
C ARG A 73 -14.98 9.51 -5.03
N ALA A 74 -15.85 10.47 -5.34
CA ALA A 74 -16.95 10.85 -4.46
C ALA A 74 -17.80 9.62 -4.05
N GLY A 75 -18.08 9.50 -2.76
CA GLY A 75 -18.80 8.36 -2.19
C GLY A 75 -17.99 7.08 -2.01
N ALA A 76 -16.72 7.03 -2.46
CA ALA A 76 -15.87 5.85 -2.35
C ALA A 76 -14.68 6.02 -1.38
N ALA A 77 -14.68 7.07 -0.55
CA ALA A 77 -13.64 7.34 0.45
C ALA A 77 -13.79 6.47 1.70
N THR A 78 -14.98 5.91 1.90
CA THR A 78 -15.32 5.09 3.06
C THR A 78 -16.04 3.82 2.60
N TYR A 79 -15.72 2.71 3.25
CA TYR A 79 -16.35 1.41 3.04
C TYR A 79 -16.75 0.83 4.39
N ALA A 80 -18.03 0.60 4.62
CA ALA A 80 -18.57 0.11 5.88
C ALA A 80 -19.35 -1.20 5.68
N ILE A 81 -19.22 -2.13 6.62
CA ILE A 81 -19.90 -3.42 6.65
C ILE A 81 -20.64 -3.57 7.98
N GLY A 82 -21.93 -3.87 7.88
CA GLY A 82 -22.79 -4.22 9.00
C GLY A 82 -22.91 -5.72 9.23
N LEU A 83 -23.73 -6.09 10.19
CA LEU A 83 -24.17 -7.47 10.38
C LEU A 83 -24.94 -7.95 9.14
N PRO A 84 -24.96 -9.27 8.85
CA PRO A 84 -25.69 -9.81 7.70
C PRO A 84 -27.14 -9.35 7.68
N GLY A 85 -27.55 -8.74 6.55
CA GLY A 85 -28.91 -8.24 6.37
C GLY A 85 -29.24 -6.95 7.15
N LYS A 86 -28.26 -6.31 7.79
CA LYS A 86 -28.43 -5.06 8.50
C LYS A 86 -27.68 -3.92 7.80
N GLU A 87 -28.11 -2.69 8.02
CA GLU A 87 -27.40 -1.51 7.60
C GLU A 87 -26.07 -1.37 8.38
N ALA A 88 -25.02 -0.88 7.70
CA ALA A 88 -23.71 -0.70 8.33
C ALA A 88 -23.70 0.60 9.16
N ALA A 89 -24.51 0.67 10.21
CA ALA A 89 -24.68 1.83 11.06
C ALA A 89 -24.91 1.45 12.54
N GLY A 90 -24.61 2.36 13.44
CA GLY A 90 -24.86 2.22 14.88
C GLY A 90 -24.28 0.92 15.47
N ASN A 91 -25.09 0.20 16.24
CA ASN A 91 -24.69 -1.04 16.91
C ASN A 91 -24.54 -2.24 15.95
N ASP A 92 -25.09 -2.15 14.74
CA ASP A 92 -24.96 -3.19 13.73
C ASP A 92 -23.70 -3.06 12.86
N LEU A 93 -22.92 -1.97 13.02
CA LEU A 93 -21.65 -1.76 12.31
C LEU A 93 -20.59 -2.75 12.80
N ARG A 94 -20.06 -3.56 11.88
CA ARG A 94 -18.96 -4.48 12.15
C ARG A 94 -17.60 -3.80 12.01
N TYR A 95 -17.38 -3.09 10.92
CA TYR A 95 -16.17 -2.32 10.69
C TYR A 95 -16.37 -1.28 9.59
N GLN A 96 -15.50 -0.29 9.62
CA GLN A 96 -15.42 0.75 8.62
C GLN A 96 -13.97 0.88 8.15
N VAL A 97 -13.79 1.10 6.87
CA VAL A 97 -12.47 1.35 6.25
C VAL A 97 -12.47 2.75 5.68
N VAL A 98 -11.41 3.48 5.90
CA VAL A 98 -11.25 4.86 5.40
C VAL A 98 -9.92 5.01 4.68
N ILE A 99 -9.89 5.76 3.57
CA ILE A 99 -8.67 6.21 2.90
C ILE A 99 -8.25 7.51 3.57
N GLY A 100 -6.98 7.58 4.02
CA GLY A 100 -6.43 8.74 4.70
C GLY A 100 -5.45 9.53 3.85
N ARG A 101 -4.49 8.85 3.22
CA ARG A 101 -3.40 9.50 2.47
C ARG A 101 -3.13 8.76 1.17
N THR A 102 -2.67 9.53 0.16
CA THR A 102 -2.25 8.98 -1.12
C THR A 102 -0.93 9.59 -1.55
N ALA A 103 -0.18 8.84 -2.34
CA ALA A 103 1.03 9.33 -3.01
C ALA A 103 1.07 8.74 -4.42
N ARG A 104 1.87 9.35 -5.29
CA ARG A 104 2.06 8.88 -6.67
C ARG A 104 3.48 9.10 -7.13
N GLU A 105 3.91 8.25 -8.03
CA GLU A 105 5.14 8.36 -8.78
C GLU A 105 4.86 7.86 -10.21
N CYS A 106 5.39 8.54 -11.21
CA CYS A 106 5.24 8.17 -12.62
C CYS A 106 6.61 8.07 -13.28
N ASN A 107 6.79 7.03 -14.08
CA ASN A 107 7.97 6.84 -14.90
C ASN A 107 7.53 6.70 -16.35
N LEU A 108 8.06 7.55 -17.23
CA LEU A 108 7.86 7.48 -18.68
C LEU A 108 8.97 6.64 -19.30
N ASN A 109 8.58 5.64 -20.06
CA ASN A 109 9.52 4.81 -20.81
C ASN A 109 8.89 4.39 -22.12
N SER A 110 9.57 4.70 -23.24
CA SER A 110 9.16 4.30 -24.60
C SER A 110 7.68 4.60 -24.92
N GLY A 111 7.19 5.78 -24.52
CA GLY A 111 5.81 6.20 -24.79
C GLY A 111 4.76 5.55 -23.89
N MET A 112 5.16 4.80 -22.87
CA MET A 112 4.29 4.24 -21.83
C MET A 112 4.60 4.85 -20.49
N ILE A 113 3.57 5.20 -19.72
CA ILE A 113 3.69 5.63 -18.34
C ILE A 113 3.43 4.44 -17.43
N THR A 114 4.37 4.17 -16.53
CA THR A 114 4.18 3.28 -15.38
C THR A 114 3.98 4.14 -14.14
N ALA A 115 2.82 4.02 -13.50
CA ALA A 115 2.50 4.76 -12.31
C ALA A 115 2.47 3.84 -11.08
N HIS A 116 3.12 4.30 -10.00
CA HIS A 116 3.02 3.71 -8.67
C HIS A 116 2.12 4.60 -7.83
N ILE A 117 1.03 4.03 -7.31
CA ILE A 117 0.08 4.76 -6.49
C ILE A 117 0.07 4.15 -5.10
N GLY A 118 0.51 4.93 -4.11
CA GLY A 118 0.47 4.58 -2.70
C GLY A 118 -0.84 5.02 -2.07
N ILE A 119 -1.47 4.14 -1.32
CA ILE A 119 -2.73 4.38 -0.62
C ILE A 119 -2.57 3.94 0.82
N GLN A 120 -2.79 4.86 1.76
CA GLN A 120 -2.83 4.57 3.20
C GLN A 120 -4.22 4.79 3.73
N GLY A 121 -4.61 3.93 4.66
CA GLY A 121 -5.89 4.04 5.33
C GLY A 121 -5.92 3.30 6.66
N ARG A 122 -7.10 3.15 7.20
CA ARG A 122 -7.34 2.43 8.46
C ARG A 122 -8.61 1.60 8.37
N VAL A 123 -8.57 0.44 9.00
CA VAL A 123 -9.75 -0.34 9.32
C VAL A 123 -10.10 -0.06 10.78
N ILE A 124 -11.33 0.31 11.04
CA ILE A 124 -11.85 0.66 12.37
C ILE A 124 -12.94 -0.35 12.72
N ALA A 125 -12.78 -1.05 13.83
CA ALA A 125 -13.80 -1.99 14.32
C ALA A 125 -15.03 -1.23 14.80
N GLY A 126 -16.20 -1.71 14.43
CA GLY A 126 -17.48 -1.21 14.93
C GLY A 126 -17.96 -1.97 16.18
N PRO A 127 -19.07 -1.53 16.79
CA PRO A 127 -19.63 -2.17 18.01
C PRO A 127 -19.99 -3.66 17.82
N ALA A 128 -20.41 -4.06 16.63
CA ALA A 128 -20.73 -5.46 16.32
C ALA A 128 -19.50 -6.38 16.14
N GLY A 129 -18.29 -5.81 16.20
CA GLY A 129 -17.00 -6.52 16.10
C GLY A 129 -16.58 -6.86 14.67
N ALA A 130 -15.33 -6.48 14.34
CA ALA A 130 -14.69 -6.84 13.08
C ALA A 130 -14.32 -8.34 13.05
N PRO A 131 -14.20 -8.95 11.87
CA PRO A 131 -13.58 -10.28 11.75
C PRO A 131 -12.07 -10.19 12.02
N GLY A 132 -11.41 -11.32 12.32
CA GLY A 132 -9.97 -11.37 12.56
C GLY A 132 -9.14 -10.88 11.36
N THR A 133 -9.67 -11.02 10.14
CA THR A 133 -9.07 -10.49 8.91
C THR A 133 -10.13 -9.77 8.10
N VAL A 134 -9.81 -8.56 7.66
CA VAL A 134 -10.65 -7.72 6.79
C VAL A 134 -10.00 -7.61 5.42
N GLU A 135 -10.73 -7.99 4.37
CA GLU A 135 -10.34 -7.74 2.99
C GLU A 135 -10.76 -6.31 2.58
N VAL A 136 -9.79 -5.52 2.17
CA VAL A 136 -10.00 -4.12 1.74
C VAL A 136 -9.96 -4.06 0.21
N PRO A 137 -11.10 -3.85 -0.46
CA PRO A 137 -11.18 -3.77 -1.91
C PRO A 137 -10.98 -2.34 -2.38
N ILE A 138 -9.99 -2.10 -3.21
CA ILE A 138 -9.69 -0.78 -3.78
C ILE A 138 -9.64 -0.88 -5.30
N ARG A 139 -10.31 0.02 -5.99
CA ARG A 139 -10.17 0.20 -7.44
C ARG A 139 -9.31 1.42 -7.73
N VAL A 140 -8.41 1.25 -8.68
CA VAL A 140 -7.63 2.33 -9.29
C VAL A 140 -8.03 2.42 -10.75
N ALA A 141 -8.25 3.63 -11.23
CA ALA A 141 -8.52 3.92 -12.63
C ALA A 141 -7.74 5.14 -13.09
N VAL A 142 -7.19 5.07 -14.30
CA VAL A 142 -6.65 6.23 -15.02
C VAL A 142 -7.73 6.71 -15.97
N VAL A 143 -8.13 7.96 -15.82
CA VAL A 143 -9.21 8.56 -16.60
C VAL A 143 -8.72 9.85 -17.24
N GLN A 144 -8.93 9.96 -18.53
CA GLN A 144 -8.90 11.26 -19.20
C GLN A 144 -10.24 11.93 -18.88
N ASP A 145 -10.20 12.93 -18.00
CA ASP A 145 -11.39 13.66 -17.56
C ASP A 145 -11.81 14.72 -18.57
N GLY A 146 -13.03 15.21 -18.48
CA GLY A 146 -13.59 16.20 -19.39
C GLY A 146 -15.09 16.00 -19.64
N VAL A 147 -15.60 16.61 -20.70
CA VAL A 147 -17.03 16.53 -21.07
C VAL A 147 -17.47 15.09 -21.37
N SER A 148 -16.56 14.28 -21.92
CA SER A 148 -16.79 12.85 -22.20
C SER A 148 -15.63 12.05 -21.60
N PRO A 149 -15.68 11.71 -20.29
CA PRO A 149 -14.59 11.04 -19.61
C PRO A 149 -14.29 9.67 -20.23
N LYS A 150 -13.00 9.37 -20.43
CA LYS A 150 -12.53 8.11 -20.99
C LYS A 150 -11.61 7.39 -20.00
N THR A 151 -12.00 6.20 -19.56
CA THR A 151 -11.14 5.34 -18.77
C THR A 151 -10.11 4.67 -19.67
N VAL A 152 -8.81 4.90 -19.42
CA VAL A 152 -7.70 4.32 -20.18
C VAL A 152 -7.11 3.09 -19.49
N PHE A 153 -7.26 3.01 -18.16
CA PHE A 153 -6.85 1.88 -17.34
C PHE A 153 -7.79 1.73 -16.15
N THR A 154 -8.09 0.50 -15.74
CA THR A 154 -8.78 0.23 -14.47
C THR A 154 -8.40 -1.14 -13.94
N LYS A 155 -8.11 -1.21 -12.65
CA LYS A 155 -7.81 -2.46 -11.97
C LYS A 155 -8.31 -2.42 -10.52
N ALA A 156 -8.80 -3.57 -10.06
CA ALA A 156 -9.17 -3.79 -8.67
C ALA A 156 -8.02 -4.48 -7.92
N TYR A 157 -7.74 -3.99 -6.73
CA TYR A 157 -6.73 -4.51 -5.81
C TYR A 157 -7.42 -4.94 -4.51
N ARG A 158 -6.79 -5.86 -3.80
CA ARG A 158 -7.24 -6.32 -2.48
C ARG A 158 -6.05 -6.34 -1.54
N THR A 159 -6.26 -5.91 -0.31
CA THR A 159 -5.28 -6.08 0.74
C THR A 159 -5.96 -6.63 1.99
N ALA A 160 -5.34 -7.63 2.62
CA ALA A 160 -5.83 -8.24 3.83
C ALA A 160 -5.26 -7.51 5.05
N VAL A 161 -6.10 -7.17 6.00
CA VAL A 161 -5.75 -6.48 7.24
C VAL A 161 -6.13 -7.34 8.44
N ASN A 162 -5.14 -7.74 9.24
CA ASN A 162 -5.36 -8.51 10.45
C ASN A 162 -5.75 -7.57 11.59
N MET A 163 -6.94 -7.74 12.14
CA MET A 163 -7.52 -6.80 13.10
C MET A 163 -6.95 -6.93 14.52
N GLY A 164 -6.42 -8.06 14.93
CA GLY A 164 -5.89 -8.22 16.28
C GLY A 164 -6.86 -7.79 17.38
N SER A 165 -6.32 -7.33 18.51
CA SER A 165 -7.08 -6.75 19.65
C SER A 165 -7.31 -5.23 19.51
N ASP A 166 -6.64 -4.58 18.56
CA ASP A 166 -6.70 -3.14 18.39
C ASP A 166 -7.98 -2.74 17.64
N GLY A 167 -8.76 -1.84 18.19
CA GLY A 167 -9.99 -1.37 17.56
C GLY A 167 -9.76 -0.60 16.24
N SER A 168 -8.51 -0.33 15.86
CA SER A 168 -8.17 0.41 14.66
C SER A 168 -6.78 0.02 14.13
N VAL A 169 -6.72 -0.54 12.92
CA VAL A 169 -5.50 -1.04 12.30
C VAL A 169 -5.21 -0.29 11.00
N PRO A 170 -4.00 0.27 10.84
CA PRO A 170 -3.61 0.89 9.58
C PRO A 170 -3.37 -0.14 8.49
N PHE A 171 -3.59 0.24 7.23
CA PHE A 171 -3.19 -0.52 6.08
C PHE A 171 -2.46 0.37 5.06
N SER A 172 -1.69 -0.26 4.19
CA SER A 172 -1.08 0.37 3.05
C SER A 172 -1.16 -0.53 1.83
N LEU A 173 -1.35 0.08 0.67
CA LEU A 173 -1.33 -0.56 -0.63
C LEU A 173 -0.49 0.29 -1.57
N VAL A 174 0.43 -0.32 -2.32
CA VAL A 174 1.13 0.31 -3.43
C VAL A 174 0.82 -0.48 -4.69
N THR A 175 0.34 0.20 -5.74
CA THR A 175 0.15 -0.41 -7.04
C THR A 175 1.45 -0.30 -7.84
N GLU A 176 1.86 -1.37 -8.52
CA GLU A 176 3.10 -1.38 -9.30
C GLU A 176 2.86 -1.62 -10.80
N ASP A 177 1.62 -1.87 -11.18
CA ASP A 177 1.25 -2.34 -12.52
C ASP A 177 0.23 -1.43 -13.22
N VAL A 178 0.16 -0.16 -12.83
CA VAL A 178 -0.66 0.85 -13.53
C VAL A 178 0.14 1.35 -14.72
N VAL A 179 -0.09 0.72 -15.87
CA VAL A 179 0.61 1.03 -17.12
C VAL A 179 -0.38 1.50 -18.17
N TYR A 180 -0.10 2.64 -18.80
CA TYR A 180 -0.96 3.21 -19.85
C TYR A 180 -0.13 4.03 -20.85
N PRO A 181 -0.63 4.22 -22.11
CA PRO A 181 0.05 5.04 -23.10
C PRO A 181 0.18 6.49 -22.63
N ALA A 182 1.36 7.08 -22.83
CA ALA A 182 1.57 8.49 -22.53
C ALA A 182 0.64 9.34 -23.40
N PRO A 183 -0.13 10.27 -22.80
CA PRO A 183 -0.93 11.22 -23.55
C PRO A 183 -0.03 12.22 -24.29
N SER A 184 -0.59 12.94 -25.27
CA SER A 184 0.05 14.13 -25.81
C SER A 184 0.06 15.26 -24.77
N ALA A 185 1.02 16.18 -24.86
CA ALA A 185 1.23 17.24 -23.87
C ALA A 185 -0.03 18.12 -23.65
N ASP A 186 -0.80 18.35 -24.71
CA ASP A 186 -2.02 19.17 -24.68
C ASP A 186 -3.19 18.56 -23.90
N VAL A 187 -3.20 17.25 -23.69
CA VAL A 187 -4.25 16.56 -22.95
C VAL A 187 -3.74 15.92 -21.64
N ASN A 188 -2.45 16.05 -21.33
CA ASN A 188 -1.87 15.45 -20.13
C ASN A 188 -2.55 15.92 -18.84
N ASP A 189 -2.86 17.19 -18.73
CA ASP A 189 -3.50 17.79 -17.55
C ASP A 189 -4.94 17.33 -17.34
N ALA A 190 -5.55 16.72 -18.37
CA ALA A 190 -6.88 16.12 -18.25
C ALA A 190 -6.85 14.70 -17.61
N TYR A 191 -5.66 14.14 -17.37
CA TYR A 191 -5.55 12.81 -16.78
C TYR A 191 -5.61 12.86 -15.27
N VAL A 192 -6.39 11.94 -14.67
CA VAL A 192 -6.59 11.83 -13.22
C VAL A 192 -6.51 10.35 -12.81
N PHE A 193 -5.84 10.07 -11.71
CA PHE A 193 -5.93 8.78 -11.03
C PHE A 193 -7.12 8.79 -10.07
N TYR A 194 -8.20 8.16 -10.44
CA TYR A 194 -9.32 7.94 -9.53
C TYR A 194 -9.09 6.69 -8.70
N ILE A 195 -9.22 6.83 -7.39
CA ILE A 195 -9.18 5.71 -6.45
C ILE A 195 -10.44 5.66 -5.61
N GLY A 196 -10.77 4.51 -5.08
CA GLY A 196 -11.88 4.35 -4.14
C GLY A 196 -12.15 2.92 -3.77
N PHE A 197 -12.93 2.72 -2.72
CA PHE A 197 -13.39 1.39 -2.36
C PHE A 197 -14.37 0.85 -3.39
N ASP A 198 -14.17 -0.40 -3.77
CA ASP A 198 -15.05 -1.11 -4.71
C ASP A 198 -15.45 -2.47 -4.17
N PRO A 199 -16.61 -2.58 -3.50
CA PRO A 199 -17.12 -3.84 -2.99
C PRO A 199 -17.32 -4.93 -4.07
N GLN A 200 -17.49 -4.54 -5.33
CA GLN A 200 -17.65 -5.49 -6.44
C GLN A 200 -16.35 -6.28 -6.69
N ALA A 201 -15.18 -5.69 -6.35
CA ALA A 201 -13.91 -6.36 -6.45
C ALA A 201 -13.79 -7.60 -5.54
N LEU A 202 -14.61 -7.72 -4.51
CA LEU A 202 -14.68 -8.91 -3.63
C LEU A 202 -15.45 -10.07 -4.25
N LYS A 203 -16.25 -9.81 -5.29
CA LYS A 203 -16.99 -10.86 -5.99
C LYS A 203 -16.05 -11.62 -6.95
N PRO A 204 -16.24 -12.94 -7.12
CA PRO A 204 -15.53 -13.68 -8.17
C PRO A 204 -15.81 -13.04 -9.54
N GLU A 205 -14.79 -12.89 -10.37
CA GLU A 205 -14.99 -12.44 -11.75
C GLU A 205 -15.91 -13.46 -12.48
N PRO A 206 -16.95 -12.98 -13.19
CA PRO A 206 -17.76 -13.87 -13.99
C PRO A 206 -16.87 -14.51 -15.04
N LYS A 207 -16.79 -15.85 -15.07
CA LYS A 207 -16.05 -16.59 -16.07
C LYS A 207 -16.49 -16.10 -17.45
N SER A 208 -15.59 -15.48 -18.20
CA SER A 208 -15.88 -15.03 -19.57
C SER A 208 -16.38 -16.23 -20.36
N ARG A 209 -17.61 -16.17 -20.86
CA ARG A 209 -18.12 -17.18 -21.80
C ARG A 209 -17.28 -17.06 -23.06
N ARG A 210 -16.30 -17.98 -23.22
CA ARG A 210 -15.67 -18.18 -24.53
C ARG A 210 -16.78 -18.44 -25.52
N LYS A 211 -17.05 -17.49 -26.42
CA LYS A 211 -17.86 -17.77 -27.61
C LYS A 211 -17.09 -18.81 -28.42
N LYS A 212 -17.72 -20.00 -28.59
CA LYS A 212 -17.29 -20.99 -29.56
C LYS A 212 -17.60 -20.49 -30.97
#